data_4f83cc28afc01315f57e54d97b935eec
#
_entry.id   4f83cc28afc01315f57e54d97b935eec
#
_cell.length_a   1.000
_cell.length_b   1.000
_cell.length_c   1.000
_cell.angle_alpha   90.00
_cell.angle_beta   90.00
_cell.angle_gamma   90.00
#
_symmetry.space_group_name_H-M   'P 1'
#
loop_
_entity.id
_entity.type
_entity.pdbx_description
1 polymer ?
#
loop_
_entity_poly.entity_id
_entity_poly.type
_entity_poly.pdbx_seq_one_letter_code
_entity_poly.pdbx_strand_id
1 'polypeptide(L)'
;MKSKSIHLGEPGEEFYTLLEKGMVEQDIAAIRRSSKVSLPKLKAIFGIGVDFYNQFQFKEAEIVFAAYSALNPYDHRGVGCLAAIYLEKKQFQKALDMLNILKTFPSNDLDETILNIALCHYKLDQKLEAASMLLIVRLDSLNEYYGQRYSYLKQQLSPYL
;
A
#
# COMPACT_ATOMS: atom_id res chain seq x y z
N MET A 1 25.02 22.68 16.83
CA MET A 1 24.01 21.59 17.08
C MET A 1 24.60 20.29 16.64
N LYS A 2 24.84 19.33 17.55
CA LYS A 2 25.28 18.00 17.19
C LYS A 2 24.07 17.29 16.54
N SER A 3 24.12 17.08 15.23
CA SER A 3 23.20 16.22 14.52
C SER A 3 23.31 14.83 15.16
N LYS A 4 22.29 14.39 15.90
CA LYS A 4 22.17 13.00 16.28
C LYS A 4 21.93 12.22 14.98
N SER A 5 22.96 11.55 14.48
CA SER A 5 22.79 10.58 13.41
C SER A 5 21.88 9.48 13.94
N ILE A 6 20.66 9.42 13.42
CA ILE A 6 19.78 8.30 13.70
C ILE A 6 20.37 7.11 12.94
N HIS A 7 21.05 6.22 13.67
CA HIS A 7 21.46 4.94 13.14
C HIS A 7 20.20 4.08 12.96
N LEU A 8 19.66 4.06 11.75
CA LEU A 8 18.74 3.02 11.33
C LEU A 8 19.55 1.73 11.14
N GLY A 9 20.04 1.18 12.27
CA GLY A 9 20.54 -0.20 12.35
C GLY A 9 19.41 -1.19 12.12
N GLU A 10 19.59 -2.43 12.53
CA GLU A 10 18.46 -3.34 12.69
C GLU A 10 17.37 -2.64 13.50
N PRO A 11 16.08 -2.85 13.19
CA PRO A 11 15.01 -2.09 13.82
C PRO A 11 15.02 -2.33 15.33
N GLY A 12 15.67 -1.40 16.02
CA GLY A 12 15.71 -1.37 17.46
C GLY A 12 14.51 -0.63 18.02
N GLU A 13 14.44 -0.64 19.34
CA GLU A 13 13.36 0.01 20.10
C GLU A 13 13.16 1.49 19.72
N GLU A 14 14.24 2.21 19.38
CA GLU A 14 14.19 3.60 18.92
C GLU A 14 13.44 3.77 17.60
N PHE A 15 13.61 2.84 16.66
CA PHE A 15 12.91 2.87 15.38
C PHE A 15 11.40 2.68 15.57
N TYR A 16 10.99 1.70 16.36
CA TYR A 16 9.58 1.49 16.68
C TYR A 16 8.96 2.65 17.44
N THR A 17 9.70 3.22 18.39
CA THR A 17 9.25 4.38 19.15
C THR A 17 9.01 5.60 18.25
N LEU A 18 9.87 5.83 17.26
CA LEU A 18 9.69 6.90 16.28
C LEU A 18 8.43 6.67 15.42
N LEU A 19 8.18 5.44 14.99
CA LEU A 19 6.99 5.10 14.22
C LEU A 19 5.71 5.18 15.04
N GLU A 20 5.73 4.74 16.31
CA GLU A 20 4.58 4.82 17.22
C GLU A 20 4.19 6.25 17.58
N LYS A 21 5.13 7.19 17.59
CA LYS A 21 4.87 8.61 17.83
C LYS A 21 4.19 9.34 16.68
N GLY A 22 3.81 8.63 15.62
CA GLY A 22 3.07 9.21 14.51
C GLY A 22 3.87 10.22 13.71
N MET A 23 5.13 9.89 13.39
CA MET A 23 5.94 10.70 12.48
C MET A 23 5.18 10.95 11.19
N VAL A 24 5.09 12.20 10.79
CA VAL A 24 4.53 12.53 9.49
C VAL A 24 5.49 12.15 8.37
N GLU A 25 4.94 11.87 7.20
CA GLU A 25 5.70 11.43 6.02
C GLU A 25 6.90 12.35 5.69
N GLN A 26 6.76 13.65 5.91
CA GLN A 26 7.82 14.63 5.72
C GLN A 26 9.03 14.43 6.64
N ASP A 27 8.79 14.05 7.88
CA ASP A 27 9.86 13.78 8.86
C ASP A 27 10.64 12.52 8.48
N ILE A 28 9.94 11.49 8.02
CA ILE A 28 10.56 10.24 7.55
C ILE A 28 11.37 10.49 6.28
N ALA A 29 10.88 11.30 5.34
CA ALA A 29 11.60 11.68 4.14
C ALA A 29 12.87 12.51 4.47
N ALA A 30 12.82 13.36 5.50
CA ALA A 30 13.98 14.09 6.00
C ALA A 30 15.03 13.14 6.62
N ILE A 31 14.60 12.15 7.39
CA ILE A 31 15.47 11.10 7.95
C ILE A 31 16.19 10.34 6.84
N ARG A 32 15.50 9.93 5.79
CA ARG A 32 16.11 9.24 4.65
C ARG A 32 17.18 10.10 3.99
N ARG A 33 16.90 11.37 3.73
CA ARG A 33 17.88 12.29 3.11
C ARG A 33 19.10 12.49 3.96
N SER A 34 18.96 12.52 5.29
CA SER A 34 20.07 12.70 6.23
C SER A 34 20.87 11.42 6.48
N SER A 35 20.21 10.24 6.51
CA SER A 35 20.81 8.98 6.93
C SER A 35 21.32 8.09 5.80
N LYS A 36 21.03 8.42 4.53
CA LYS A 36 21.47 7.65 3.34
C LYS A 36 21.18 6.16 3.50
N VAL A 37 19.91 5.80 3.69
CA VAL A 37 19.48 4.41 3.92
C VAL A 37 19.91 3.51 2.76
N SER A 38 20.67 2.47 3.06
CA SER A 38 21.20 1.51 2.07
C SER A 38 20.12 0.54 1.58
N LEU A 39 20.34 -0.04 0.39
CA LEU A 39 19.44 -1.05 -0.16
C LEU A 39 19.24 -2.27 0.76
N PRO A 40 20.27 -2.85 1.41
CA PRO A 40 20.09 -3.94 2.37
C PRO A 40 19.17 -3.55 3.54
N LYS A 41 19.29 -2.33 4.05
CA LYS A 41 18.41 -1.83 5.12
C LYS A 41 16.96 -1.67 4.65
N LEU A 42 16.75 -1.14 3.44
CA LEU A 42 15.42 -1.05 2.84
C LEU A 42 14.78 -2.43 2.68
N LYS A 43 15.55 -3.43 2.22
CA LYS A 43 15.06 -4.82 2.11
C LYS A 43 14.69 -5.40 3.47
N ALA A 44 15.49 -5.14 4.51
CA ALA A 44 15.22 -5.60 5.87
C ALA A 44 13.92 -4.98 6.41
N ILE A 45 13.73 -3.67 6.24
CA ILE A 45 12.50 -2.98 6.65
C ILE A 45 11.29 -3.57 5.93
N PHE A 46 11.37 -3.76 4.61
CA PHE A 46 10.29 -4.36 3.83
C PHE A 46 9.95 -5.77 4.33
N GLY A 47 10.97 -6.60 4.58
CA GLY A 47 10.80 -7.96 5.11
C GLY A 47 10.06 -8.00 6.45
N ILE A 48 10.37 -7.07 7.36
CA ILE A 48 9.66 -6.93 8.65
C ILE A 48 8.18 -6.62 8.42
N GLY A 49 7.87 -5.71 7.51
CA GLY A 49 6.49 -5.41 7.15
C GLY A 49 5.73 -6.63 6.63
N VAL A 50 6.38 -7.42 5.78
CA VAL A 50 5.83 -8.69 5.27
C VAL A 50 5.59 -9.70 6.39
N ASP A 51 6.52 -9.83 7.32
CA ASP A 51 6.38 -10.74 8.46
C ASP A 51 5.19 -10.34 9.34
N PHE A 52 5.02 -9.07 9.65
CA PHE A 52 3.86 -8.59 10.38
C PHE A 52 2.55 -8.84 9.63
N TYR A 53 2.53 -8.58 8.32
CA TYR A 53 1.35 -8.85 7.48
C TYR A 53 0.97 -10.33 7.51
N ASN A 54 1.93 -11.24 7.35
CA ASN A 54 1.70 -12.68 7.35
C ASN A 54 1.22 -13.21 8.72
N GLN A 55 1.53 -12.50 9.80
CA GLN A 55 1.05 -12.79 11.15
C GLN A 55 -0.28 -12.09 11.47
N PHE A 56 -0.91 -11.45 10.49
CA PHE A 56 -2.14 -10.67 10.66
C PHE A 56 -2.00 -9.47 11.62
N GLN A 57 -0.78 -9.03 11.89
CA GLN A 57 -0.46 -7.85 12.68
C GLN A 57 -0.51 -6.61 11.79
N PHE A 58 -1.71 -6.27 11.32
CA PHE A 58 -1.90 -5.25 10.29
C PHE A 58 -1.56 -3.84 10.76
N LYS A 59 -1.70 -3.54 12.05
CA LYS A 59 -1.32 -2.24 12.60
C LYS A 59 0.19 -2.02 12.52
N GLU A 60 0.96 -3.01 12.91
CA GLU A 60 2.42 -3.00 12.88
C GLU A 60 2.92 -2.99 11.42
N ALA A 61 2.33 -3.82 10.56
CA ALA A 61 2.64 -3.83 9.14
C ALA A 61 2.37 -2.47 8.47
N GLU A 62 1.26 -1.81 8.80
CA GLU A 62 0.91 -0.47 8.31
C GLU A 62 2.01 0.55 8.65
N ILE A 63 2.47 0.57 9.89
CA ILE A 63 3.52 1.47 10.35
C ILE A 63 4.82 1.23 9.55
N VAL A 64 5.23 -0.02 9.40
CA VAL A 64 6.47 -0.38 8.71
C VAL A 64 6.40 -0.03 7.23
N PHE A 65 5.29 -0.32 6.54
CA PHE A 65 5.17 0.00 5.13
C PHE A 65 5.00 1.49 4.85
N ALA A 66 4.39 2.25 5.77
CA ALA A 66 4.37 3.71 5.68
C ALA A 66 5.79 4.28 5.77
N ALA A 67 6.59 3.81 6.73
CA ALA A 67 7.99 4.17 6.84
C ALA A 67 8.80 3.77 5.60
N TYR A 68 8.61 2.55 5.10
CA TYR A 68 9.28 2.07 3.88
C TYR A 68 8.96 2.97 2.68
N SER A 69 7.69 3.31 2.45
CA SER A 69 7.28 4.15 1.34
C SER A 69 7.88 5.55 1.40
N ALA A 70 7.99 6.13 2.61
CA ALA A 70 8.62 7.43 2.79
C ALA A 70 10.13 7.36 2.59
N LEU A 71 10.80 6.28 3.01
CA LEU A 71 12.23 6.05 2.81
C LEU A 71 12.59 5.68 1.37
N ASN A 72 11.67 5.09 0.63
CA ASN A 72 11.87 4.66 -0.75
C ASN A 72 10.66 5.05 -1.63
N PRO A 73 10.46 6.34 -1.91
CA PRO A 73 9.25 6.86 -2.55
C PRO A 73 9.10 6.45 -4.03
N TYR A 74 10.12 5.90 -4.65
CA TYR A 74 10.09 5.43 -6.04
C TYR A 74 9.74 3.94 -6.17
N ASP A 75 9.60 3.22 -5.06
CA ASP A 75 9.20 1.81 -5.04
C ASP A 75 7.70 1.70 -4.76
N HIS A 76 6.94 1.26 -5.76
CA HIS A 76 5.49 1.10 -5.67
C HIS A 76 5.03 0.05 -4.66
N ARG A 77 5.90 -0.90 -4.28
CA ARG A 77 5.51 -2.03 -3.42
C ARG A 77 5.08 -1.61 -2.02
N GLY A 78 5.69 -0.57 -1.45
CA GLY A 78 5.28 -0.03 -0.15
C GLY A 78 3.84 0.46 -0.16
N VAL A 79 3.48 1.25 -1.16
CA VAL A 79 2.10 1.76 -1.35
C VAL A 79 1.14 0.61 -1.64
N GLY A 80 1.55 -0.36 -2.45
CA GLY A 80 0.76 -1.56 -2.74
C GLY A 80 0.45 -2.38 -1.49
N CYS A 81 1.43 -2.57 -0.61
CA CYS A 81 1.24 -3.24 0.68
C CYS A 81 0.29 -2.48 1.61
N LEU A 82 0.39 -1.15 1.66
CA LEU A 82 -0.55 -0.32 2.43
C LEU A 82 -1.98 -0.47 1.91
N ALA A 83 -2.17 -0.45 0.59
CA ALA A 83 -3.48 -0.67 -0.02
C ALA A 83 -4.05 -2.05 0.37
N ALA A 84 -3.24 -3.10 0.31
CA ALA A 84 -3.64 -4.45 0.72
C ALA A 84 -4.05 -4.52 2.20
N ILE A 85 -3.29 -3.89 3.10
CA ILE A 85 -3.62 -3.80 4.53
C ILE A 85 -4.97 -3.11 4.73
N TYR A 86 -5.21 -1.99 4.06
CA TYR A 86 -6.47 -1.27 4.21
C TYR A 86 -7.67 -2.05 3.64
N LEU A 87 -7.47 -2.84 2.57
CA LEU A 87 -8.49 -3.77 2.08
C LEU A 87 -8.82 -4.85 3.11
N GLU A 88 -7.81 -5.47 3.74
CA GLU A 88 -8.00 -6.47 4.80
C GLU A 88 -8.74 -5.88 6.02
N LYS A 89 -8.39 -4.66 6.39
CA LYS A 89 -9.04 -3.92 7.48
C LYS A 89 -10.43 -3.37 7.11
N LYS A 90 -10.88 -3.57 5.87
CA LYS A 90 -12.13 -3.00 5.32
C LYS A 90 -12.20 -1.47 5.38
N GLN A 91 -11.04 -0.82 5.36
CA GLN A 91 -10.90 0.64 5.32
C GLN A 91 -10.84 1.11 3.86
N PHE A 92 -11.96 0.97 3.16
CA PHE A 92 -12.02 1.10 1.70
C PHE A 92 -11.66 2.50 1.20
N GLN A 93 -11.95 3.57 1.94
CA GLN A 93 -11.54 4.91 1.54
C GLN A 93 -10.00 5.05 1.59
N LYS A 94 -9.36 4.58 2.65
CA LYS A 94 -7.90 4.60 2.75
C LYS A 94 -7.25 3.70 1.70
N ALA A 95 -7.83 2.54 1.43
CA ALA A 95 -7.37 1.67 0.36
C ALA A 95 -7.46 2.37 -1.00
N LEU A 96 -8.58 3.04 -1.28
CA LEU A 96 -8.79 3.81 -2.51
C LEU A 96 -7.75 4.92 -2.68
N ASP A 97 -7.43 5.65 -1.61
CA ASP A 97 -6.41 6.70 -1.63
C ASP A 97 -5.04 6.13 -2.00
N MET A 98 -4.64 5.00 -1.39
CA MET A 98 -3.38 4.32 -1.70
C MET A 98 -3.36 3.76 -3.13
N LEU A 99 -4.46 3.18 -3.58
CA LEU A 99 -4.57 2.64 -4.94
C LEU A 99 -4.50 3.74 -6.01
N ASN A 100 -5.05 4.92 -5.75
CA ASN A 100 -4.93 6.07 -6.64
C ASN A 100 -3.48 6.58 -6.73
N ILE A 101 -2.71 6.49 -5.65
CA ILE A 101 -1.27 6.76 -5.68
C ILE A 101 -0.56 5.64 -6.45
N LEU A 102 -0.84 4.37 -6.13
CA LEU A 102 -0.24 3.21 -6.78
C LEU A 102 -0.41 3.23 -8.31
N LYS A 103 -1.58 3.65 -8.79
CA LYS A 103 -1.90 3.79 -10.20
C LYS A 103 -0.92 4.69 -10.97
N THR A 104 -0.28 5.64 -10.29
CA THR A 104 0.68 6.56 -10.92
C THR A 104 2.07 5.95 -11.15
N PHE A 105 2.38 4.82 -10.52
CA PHE A 105 3.67 4.14 -10.70
C PHE A 105 3.69 3.30 -11.98
N PRO A 106 4.69 3.49 -12.85
CA PRO A 106 4.76 2.74 -14.12
C PRO A 106 4.92 1.23 -13.93
N SER A 107 5.51 0.81 -12.80
CA SER A 107 5.85 -0.59 -12.51
C SER A 107 4.73 -1.39 -11.81
N ASN A 108 3.58 -0.76 -11.48
CA ASN A 108 2.47 -1.50 -10.89
C ASN A 108 1.70 -2.30 -11.96
N ASP A 109 1.00 -3.35 -11.53
CA ASP A 109 0.01 -4.01 -12.38
C ASP A 109 -1.25 -3.14 -12.42
N LEU A 110 -1.47 -2.49 -13.57
CA LEU A 110 -2.53 -1.51 -13.72
C LEU A 110 -3.92 -2.16 -13.66
N ASP A 111 -4.11 -3.32 -14.28
CA ASP A 111 -5.41 -4.00 -14.30
C ASP A 111 -5.81 -4.49 -12.90
N GLU A 112 -4.89 -5.06 -12.14
CA GLU A 112 -5.11 -5.44 -10.74
C GLU A 112 -5.43 -4.21 -9.87
N THR A 113 -4.69 -3.12 -10.06
CA THR A 113 -4.89 -1.87 -9.32
C THR A 113 -6.27 -1.26 -9.60
N ILE A 114 -6.67 -1.16 -10.87
CA ILE A 114 -7.99 -0.64 -11.26
C ILE A 114 -9.12 -1.54 -10.76
N LEU A 115 -8.94 -2.86 -10.78
CA LEU A 115 -9.90 -3.80 -10.23
C LEU A 115 -10.12 -3.59 -8.74
N ASN A 116 -9.04 -3.35 -7.98
CA ASN A 116 -9.12 -3.04 -6.56
C ASN A 116 -9.77 -1.68 -6.30
N ILE A 117 -9.56 -0.69 -7.17
CA ILE A 117 -10.27 0.60 -7.14
C ILE A 117 -11.78 0.37 -7.35
N ALA A 118 -12.16 -0.45 -8.32
CA ALA A 118 -13.55 -0.83 -8.54
C ALA A 118 -14.16 -1.49 -7.31
N LEU A 119 -13.43 -2.39 -6.64
CA LEU A 119 -13.87 -3.02 -5.40
C LEU A 119 -14.10 -1.98 -4.30
N CYS A 120 -13.18 -1.03 -4.12
CA CYS A 120 -13.33 0.03 -3.12
C CYS A 120 -14.56 0.89 -3.38
N HIS A 121 -14.76 1.35 -4.62
CA HIS A 121 -15.97 2.09 -5.01
C HIS A 121 -17.25 1.30 -4.75
N TYR A 122 -17.27 0.01 -5.11
CA TYR A 122 -18.40 -0.85 -4.83
C TYR A 122 -18.70 -0.94 -3.32
N LYS A 123 -17.68 -1.14 -2.49
CA LYS A 123 -17.83 -1.22 -1.03
C LYS A 123 -18.20 0.10 -0.37
N LEU A 124 -17.92 1.23 -1.03
CA LEU A 124 -18.33 2.58 -0.61
C LEU A 124 -19.71 2.98 -1.17
N ASP A 125 -20.44 2.04 -1.77
CA ASP A 125 -21.76 2.25 -2.42
C ASP A 125 -21.74 3.21 -3.63
N GLN A 126 -20.57 3.39 -4.23
CA GLN A 126 -20.32 4.20 -5.43
C GLN A 126 -20.40 3.29 -6.67
N LYS A 127 -21.60 2.82 -7.01
CA LYS A 127 -21.77 1.73 -7.99
C LYS A 127 -21.48 2.14 -9.43
N LEU A 128 -21.76 3.39 -9.81
CA LEU A 128 -21.46 3.90 -11.16
C LEU A 128 -19.95 4.04 -11.37
N GLU A 129 -19.24 4.55 -10.38
CA GLU A 129 -17.78 4.65 -10.39
C GLU A 129 -17.15 3.26 -10.44
N ALA A 130 -17.67 2.33 -9.64
CA ALA A 130 -17.19 0.94 -9.64
C ALA A 130 -17.39 0.27 -11.01
N ALA A 131 -18.56 0.44 -11.63
CA ALA A 131 -18.85 -0.09 -12.96
C ALA A 131 -17.94 0.53 -14.03
N SER A 132 -17.73 1.84 -13.98
CA SER A 132 -16.83 2.55 -14.90
C SER A 132 -15.40 2.03 -14.80
N MET A 133 -14.89 1.77 -13.60
CA MET A 133 -13.57 1.18 -13.40
C MET A 133 -13.52 -0.26 -13.94
N LEU A 134 -14.55 -1.05 -13.69
CA LEU A 134 -14.59 -2.44 -14.13
C LEU A 134 -14.55 -2.59 -15.66
N LEU A 135 -15.16 -1.66 -16.39
CA LEU A 135 -15.21 -1.66 -17.86
C LEU A 135 -13.83 -1.53 -18.52
N ILE A 136 -12.86 -0.91 -17.85
CA ILE A 136 -11.51 -0.70 -18.41
C ILE A 136 -10.51 -1.77 -17.99
N VAL A 137 -10.88 -2.70 -17.09
CA VAL A 137 -10.04 -3.82 -16.69
C VAL A 137 -9.99 -4.88 -17.80
N ARG A 138 -8.79 -5.30 -18.17
CA ARG A 138 -8.57 -6.40 -19.14
C ARG A 138 -8.55 -7.72 -18.40
N LEU A 139 -9.61 -8.51 -18.57
CA LEU A 139 -9.77 -9.80 -17.90
C LEU A 139 -8.64 -10.80 -18.21
N ASP A 140 -8.15 -10.81 -19.45
CA ASP A 140 -7.10 -11.71 -19.92
C ASP A 140 -5.73 -11.45 -19.31
N SER A 141 -5.52 -10.28 -18.73
CA SER A 141 -4.30 -9.94 -18.00
C SER A 141 -4.32 -10.35 -16.51
N LEU A 142 -5.48 -10.75 -15.97
CA LEU A 142 -5.64 -11.08 -14.56
C LEU A 142 -5.29 -12.55 -14.29
N ASN A 143 -4.63 -12.80 -13.15
CA ASN A 143 -4.49 -14.17 -12.64
C ASN A 143 -5.83 -14.70 -12.09
N GLU A 144 -5.87 -15.97 -11.70
CA GLU A 144 -7.09 -16.63 -11.21
C GLU A 144 -7.72 -15.90 -10.01
N TYR A 145 -6.91 -15.47 -9.06
CA TYR A 145 -7.38 -14.77 -7.86
C TYR A 145 -8.12 -13.47 -8.20
N TYR A 146 -7.53 -12.65 -9.05
CA TYR A 146 -8.15 -11.39 -9.49
C TYR A 146 -9.28 -11.63 -10.50
N GLY A 147 -9.21 -12.68 -11.29
CA GLY A 147 -10.29 -13.10 -12.18
C GLY A 147 -11.58 -13.43 -11.41
N GLN A 148 -11.48 -14.09 -10.27
CA GLN A 148 -12.61 -14.37 -9.38
C GLN A 148 -13.21 -13.06 -8.82
N ARG A 149 -12.37 -12.12 -8.41
CA ARG A 149 -12.82 -10.79 -7.95
C ARG A 149 -13.53 -10.02 -9.05
N TYR A 150 -13.00 -10.05 -10.26
CA TYR A 150 -13.63 -9.44 -11.44
C TYR A 150 -15.03 -10.04 -11.69
N SER A 151 -15.13 -11.36 -11.71
CA SER A 151 -16.42 -12.06 -11.92
C SER A 151 -17.44 -11.70 -10.84
N TYR A 152 -17.03 -11.65 -9.59
CA TYR A 152 -17.87 -11.20 -8.49
C TYR A 152 -18.39 -9.78 -8.70
N LEU A 153 -17.51 -8.81 -8.98
CA LEU A 153 -17.90 -7.42 -9.20
C LEU A 153 -18.80 -7.27 -10.44
N LYS A 154 -18.52 -7.99 -11.52
CA LYS A 154 -19.34 -7.99 -12.72
C LYS A 154 -20.78 -8.45 -12.43
N GLN A 155 -20.92 -9.50 -11.63
CA GLN A 155 -22.23 -9.97 -11.19
C GLN A 155 -22.97 -8.92 -10.35
N GLN A 156 -22.29 -8.33 -9.36
CA GLN A 156 -22.88 -7.35 -8.45
C GLN A 156 -23.23 -6.03 -9.15
N LEU A 157 -22.46 -5.65 -10.16
CA LEU A 157 -22.62 -4.39 -10.90
C LEU A 157 -23.41 -4.52 -12.20
N SER A 158 -23.94 -5.71 -12.49
CA SER A 158 -24.67 -5.98 -13.75
C SER A 158 -25.76 -4.95 -14.10
N PRO A 159 -26.50 -4.33 -13.16
CA PRO A 159 -27.47 -3.28 -13.49
C PRO A 159 -26.84 -1.96 -13.97
N TYR A 160 -25.55 -1.78 -13.81
CA TYR A 160 -24.80 -0.56 -14.12
C TYR A 160 -23.81 -0.74 -15.29
N LEU A 161 -23.68 -1.95 -15.80
CA LEU A 161 -22.86 -2.33 -16.96
C LEU A 161 -23.72 -2.46 -18.25
#